data_65756059d06fc3e2b9b69973f2fa2446
#
_entry.id   65756059d06fc3e2b9b69973f2fa2446
#
_cell.length_a   1.000
_cell.length_b   1.000
_cell.length_c   1.000
_cell.angle_alpha   90.00
_cell.angle_beta   90.00
_cell.angle_gamma   90.00
#
_symmetry.space_group_name_H-M   'P 1'
#
loop_
_entity.id
_entity.type
_entity.pdbx_description
1 polymer ?
#
loop_
_entity_poly.entity_id
_entity_poly.type
_entity_poly.pdbx_seq_one_letter_code
_entity_poly.pdbx_strand_id
1 'polypeptide(L)'
;MEKFEKLSGIAAPLPLINIDTDMIIPKQFLKTIKRSGLGVNLFDEMRYDDDGKEIPDFVLNKPQYRDAQILVAGDNFGCGSSREHAPWAIKDFGIRCVIAPSYADIFYNNCFKNGILPIALPQEQVDVLMKEAEKGANARIEIDLEAQTVSTSEGVVFSFEVDAFQKHCLLEGLDDIGLTLEKAAAIESFEAQAAQARPWV
;
A
#
# COMPACT_ATOMS: atom_id res chain seq x y z
N MET A 1 -12.98 4.06 0.59
CA MET A 1 -11.65 4.32 -0.04
C MET A 1 -11.75 4.28 -1.55
N GLU A 2 -10.67 4.56 -2.32
CA GLU A 2 -10.67 4.42 -3.78
C GLU A 2 -10.63 2.94 -4.19
N LYS A 3 -11.42 2.56 -5.21
CA LYS A 3 -11.42 1.19 -5.77
C LYS A 3 -10.08 0.83 -6.38
N PHE A 4 -9.70 -0.44 -6.25
CA PHE A 4 -8.53 -1.02 -6.88
C PHE A 4 -8.98 -2.19 -7.77
N GLU A 5 -8.98 -2.00 -9.07
CA GLU A 5 -9.32 -3.06 -10.04
C GLU A 5 -8.07 -3.47 -10.82
N LYS A 6 -7.52 -2.53 -11.57
CA LYS A 6 -6.30 -2.70 -12.37
C LYS A 6 -5.35 -1.53 -12.13
N LEU A 7 -4.07 -1.81 -12.16
CA LEU A 7 -3.03 -0.82 -12.06
C LEU A 7 -1.97 -1.10 -13.11
N SER A 8 -1.70 -0.13 -13.99
CA SER A 8 -0.55 -0.18 -14.90
C SER A 8 0.31 1.03 -14.62
N GLY A 9 1.45 0.81 -13.98
CA GLY A 9 2.26 1.90 -13.45
C GLY A 9 3.75 1.66 -13.48
N ILE A 10 4.49 2.72 -13.20
CA ILE A 10 5.94 2.66 -12.99
C ILE A 10 6.18 1.95 -11.67
N ALA A 11 7.08 0.95 -11.68
CA ALA A 11 7.53 0.26 -10.50
C ALA A 11 8.91 0.79 -10.06
N ALA A 12 9.05 1.15 -8.80
CA ALA A 12 10.34 1.54 -8.21
C ALA A 12 10.99 0.33 -7.54
N PRO A 13 12.25 0.00 -7.88
CA PRO A 13 13.00 -1.07 -7.23
C PRO A 13 13.58 -0.59 -5.89
N LEU A 14 13.26 -1.28 -4.80
CA LEU A 14 13.80 -1.04 -3.47
C LEU A 14 14.36 -2.36 -2.90
N PRO A 15 15.55 -2.81 -3.33
CA PRO A 15 16.10 -4.13 -2.99
C PRO A 15 16.64 -4.19 -1.56
N LEU A 16 15.86 -3.73 -0.60
CA LEU A 16 16.18 -3.73 0.82
C LEU A 16 15.27 -4.73 1.55
N ILE A 17 15.85 -5.50 2.43
CA ILE A 17 15.15 -6.41 3.35
C ILE A 17 14.92 -5.73 4.71
N ASN A 18 13.95 -6.23 5.47
CA ASN A 18 13.64 -5.73 6.81
C ASN A 18 13.35 -4.23 6.84
N ILE A 19 12.66 -3.73 5.82
CA ILE A 19 12.20 -2.34 5.83
C ILE A 19 11.16 -2.19 6.94
N ASP A 20 11.55 -1.51 8.01
CA ASP A 20 10.68 -1.29 9.15
C ASP A 20 9.82 -0.02 9.02
N THR A 21 8.85 0.11 9.90
CA THR A 21 7.92 1.24 9.87
C THR A 21 8.57 2.58 10.25
N ASP A 22 9.72 2.60 10.94
CA ASP A 22 10.50 3.82 11.18
C ASP A 22 11.25 4.26 9.93
N MET A 23 11.76 3.30 9.15
CA MET A 23 12.35 3.60 7.83
C MET A 23 11.31 4.15 6.87
N ILE A 24 10.07 3.59 6.87
CA ILE A 24 8.98 4.04 6.00
C ILE A 24 8.53 5.46 6.39
N ILE A 25 8.29 5.70 7.68
CA ILE A 25 7.89 7.01 8.21
C ILE A 25 8.50 7.23 9.60
N PRO A 26 9.52 8.09 9.75
CA PRO A 26 10.17 8.36 11.03
C PRO A 26 9.21 8.91 12.09
N LYS A 27 9.49 8.58 13.35
CA LYS A 27 8.63 8.90 14.51
C LYS A 27 8.27 10.37 14.67
N GLN A 28 9.12 11.30 14.22
CA GLN A 28 8.88 12.73 14.33
C GLN A 28 7.66 13.20 13.53
N PHE A 29 7.24 12.43 12.51
CA PHE A 29 6.10 12.73 11.65
C PHE A 29 4.78 12.11 12.11
N LEU A 30 4.78 11.32 13.19
CA LEU A 30 3.60 10.59 13.68
C LEU A 30 2.63 11.44 14.51
N LYS A 31 2.86 12.74 14.65
CA LYS A 31 2.04 13.64 15.47
C LYS A 31 0.72 14.05 14.82
N THR A 32 0.57 13.78 13.53
CA THR A 32 -0.64 14.14 12.78
C THR A 32 -1.67 13.02 12.80
N ILE A 33 -2.95 13.40 12.83
CA ILE A 33 -4.10 12.50 12.62
C ILE A 33 -4.60 12.58 11.16
N LYS A 34 -4.01 13.44 10.34
CA LYS A 34 -4.37 13.58 8.93
C LYS A 34 -3.69 12.49 8.11
N ARG A 35 -4.47 11.85 7.24
CA ARG A 35 -3.99 10.80 6.34
C ARG A 35 -3.29 11.33 5.08
N SER A 36 -3.21 12.64 4.91
CA SER A 36 -2.60 13.33 3.77
C SER A 36 -1.48 14.28 4.22
N GLY A 37 -0.52 14.55 3.33
CA GLY A 37 0.65 15.37 3.59
C GLY A 37 1.82 14.59 4.21
N LEU A 38 1.76 13.26 4.27
CA LEU A 38 2.83 12.38 4.78
C LEU A 38 3.74 11.85 3.67
N GLY A 39 3.30 11.86 2.42
CA GLY A 39 4.07 11.33 1.29
C GLY A 39 5.41 12.02 1.07
N VAL A 40 5.50 13.30 1.44
CA VAL A 40 6.77 14.05 1.40
C VAL A 40 7.81 13.49 2.37
N ASN A 41 7.36 12.86 3.45
CA ASN A 41 8.20 12.27 4.49
C ASN A 41 8.37 10.74 4.33
N LEU A 42 7.85 10.17 3.25
CA LEU A 42 8.05 8.75 2.95
C LEU A 42 9.55 8.47 2.78
N PHE A 43 10.10 7.52 3.54
CA PHE A 43 11.53 7.20 3.58
C PHE A 43 12.43 8.42 3.84
N ASP A 44 12.00 9.35 4.70
CA ASP A 44 12.63 10.65 4.94
C ASP A 44 14.14 10.56 5.16
N GLU A 45 14.59 9.70 6.09
CA GLU A 45 16.02 9.52 6.44
C GLU A 45 16.85 8.90 5.30
N MET A 46 16.19 8.33 4.28
CA MET A 46 16.86 7.76 3.10
C MET A 46 16.76 8.69 1.88
N ARG A 47 15.75 9.56 1.87
CA ARG A 47 15.47 10.49 0.77
C ARG A 47 16.16 11.82 0.92
N TYR A 48 16.40 12.24 2.15
CA TYR A 48 16.95 13.56 2.42
C TYR A 48 18.19 13.47 3.31
N ASP A 49 19.11 14.39 3.11
CA ASP A 49 20.26 14.59 3.98
C ASP A 49 19.90 15.47 5.21
N ASP A 50 20.87 15.69 6.10
CA ASP A 50 20.68 16.49 7.32
C ASP A 50 20.30 17.95 7.04
N ASP A 51 20.58 18.46 5.84
CA ASP A 51 20.21 19.81 5.38
C ASP A 51 18.82 19.83 4.69
N GLY A 52 18.14 18.68 4.60
CA GLY A 52 16.84 18.51 3.96
C GLY A 52 16.90 18.50 2.42
N LYS A 53 18.07 18.27 1.83
CA LYS A 53 18.23 18.14 0.39
C LYS A 53 18.02 16.70 -0.04
N GLU A 54 17.41 16.52 -1.19
CA GLU A 54 17.21 15.19 -1.76
C GLU A 54 18.55 14.48 -2.01
N ILE A 55 18.65 13.22 -1.55
CA ILE A 55 19.76 12.31 -1.87
C ILE A 55 19.51 11.75 -3.28
N PRO A 56 20.30 12.15 -4.30
CA PRO A 56 19.98 11.84 -5.71
C PRO A 56 20.00 10.35 -6.03
N ASP A 57 20.75 9.57 -5.27
CA ASP A 57 20.92 8.12 -5.50
C ASP A 57 19.74 7.30 -4.97
N PHE A 58 18.93 7.86 -4.06
CA PHE A 58 17.77 7.13 -3.57
C PHE A 58 16.71 6.99 -4.66
N VAL A 59 16.18 5.78 -4.80
CA VAL A 59 15.33 5.41 -5.95
C VAL A 59 14.16 6.36 -6.19
N LEU A 60 13.40 6.73 -5.15
CA LEU A 60 12.22 7.60 -5.30
C LEU A 60 12.56 9.08 -5.57
N ASN A 61 13.82 9.48 -5.45
CA ASN A 61 14.27 10.82 -5.82
C ASN A 61 14.70 10.90 -7.29
N LYS A 62 14.94 9.75 -7.92
CA LYS A 62 15.30 9.70 -9.34
C LYS A 62 14.11 10.10 -10.22
N PRO A 63 14.30 10.97 -11.24
CA PRO A 63 13.19 11.48 -12.05
C PRO A 63 12.26 10.43 -12.62
N GLN A 64 12.80 9.26 -13.01
CA GLN A 64 12.00 8.17 -13.60
C GLN A 64 11.09 7.44 -12.61
N TYR A 65 11.26 7.63 -11.29
CA TYR A 65 10.49 6.95 -10.24
C TYR A 65 9.67 7.91 -9.36
N ARG A 66 9.69 9.22 -9.63
CA ARG A 66 8.93 10.20 -8.84
C ARG A 66 7.43 9.94 -8.85
N ASP A 67 6.93 9.40 -9.95
CA ASP A 67 5.51 9.05 -10.13
C ASP A 67 5.29 7.53 -10.04
N ALA A 68 6.14 6.82 -9.29
CA ALA A 68 5.99 5.39 -9.09
C ALA A 68 4.70 5.07 -8.34
N GLN A 69 3.94 4.14 -8.89
CA GLN A 69 2.69 3.64 -8.30
C GLN A 69 2.85 2.25 -7.70
N ILE A 70 3.96 1.59 -7.99
CA ILE A 70 4.28 0.25 -7.54
C ILE A 70 5.67 0.28 -6.90
N LEU A 71 5.81 -0.36 -5.73
CA LEU A 71 7.09 -0.55 -5.07
C LEU A 71 7.42 -2.05 -5.08
N VAL A 72 8.59 -2.41 -5.60
CA VAL A 72 9.11 -3.79 -5.51
C VAL A 72 10.20 -3.79 -4.45
N ALA A 73 10.00 -4.54 -3.38
CA ALA A 73 10.87 -4.52 -2.20
C ALA A 73 11.39 -5.91 -1.84
N GLY A 74 12.33 -5.95 -0.91
CA GLY A 74 12.87 -7.19 -0.35
C GLY A 74 12.00 -7.77 0.75
N ASP A 75 12.50 -8.85 1.33
CA ASP A 75 11.81 -9.66 2.35
C ASP A 75 11.49 -8.89 3.64
N ASN A 76 10.43 -9.32 4.35
CA ASN A 76 9.99 -8.80 5.64
C ASN A 76 9.67 -7.29 5.63
N PHE A 77 8.88 -6.86 4.64
CA PHE A 77 8.50 -5.45 4.49
C PHE A 77 7.48 -5.01 5.55
N GLY A 78 7.67 -3.81 6.10
CA GLY A 78 6.78 -3.20 7.09
C GLY A 78 6.94 -3.80 8.50
N CYS A 79 8.10 -4.40 8.81
CA CYS A 79 8.39 -4.91 10.14
C CYS A 79 8.48 -3.78 11.19
N GLY A 80 8.68 -4.13 12.46
CA GLY A 80 8.77 -3.18 13.58
C GLY A 80 7.42 -2.85 14.20
N SER A 81 7.21 -1.58 14.52
CA SER A 81 6.04 -1.13 15.27
C SER A 81 4.77 -1.07 14.42
N SER A 82 3.61 -1.33 15.05
CA SER A 82 2.30 -1.16 14.39
C SER A 82 1.99 0.33 14.20
N ARG A 83 2.24 0.84 13.00
CA ARG A 83 2.01 2.24 12.64
C ARG A 83 1.17 2.37 11.38
N GLU A 84 -0.05 2.85 11.53
CA GLU A 84 -0.93 3.09 10.38
C GLU A 84 -0.43 4.25 9.51
N HIS A 85 0.40 5.14 10.05
CA HIS A 85 1.04 6.21 9.30
C HIS A 85 1.95 5.71 8.16
N ALA A 86 2.53 4.51 8.29
CA ALA A 86 3.38 3.94 7.24
C ALA A 86 2.59 3.68 5.94
N PRO A 87 1.47 2.95 5.93
CA PRO A 87 0.61 2.88 4.74
C PRO A 87 0.08 4.24 4.27
N TRP A 88 -0.22 5.18 5.18
CA TRP A 88 -0.65 6.52 4.77
C TRP A 88 0.42 7.26 3.99
N ALA A 89 1.68 7.22 4.43
CA ALA A 89 2.80 7.85 3.74
C ALA A 89 3.04 7.23 2.36
N ILE A 90 2.98 5.90 2.26
CA ILE A 90 3.12 5.16 1.00
C ILE A 90 2.01 5.57 0.01
N LYS A 91 0.76 5.58 0.46
CA LYS A 91 -0.38 5.96 -0.38
C LYS A 91 -0.35 7.44 -0.78
N ASP A 92 -0.05 8.32 0.15
CA ASP A 92 0.00 9.78 -0.08
C ASP A 92 1.15 10.17 -1.02
N PHE A 93 2.21 9.36 -1.09
CA PHE A 93 3.26 9.49 -2.11
C PHE A 93 2.76 9.12 -3.52
N GLY A 94 1.74 8.27 -3.62
CA GLY A 94 1.17 7.79 -4.87
C GLY A 94 1.32 6.29 -5.12
N ILE A 95 1.99 5.55 -4.21
CA ILE A 95 2.16 4.10 -4.33
C ILE A 95 0.85 3.41 -3.94
N ARG A 96 0.31 2.61 -4.86
CA ARG A 96 -0.93 1.85 -4.73
C ARG A 96 -0.69 0.36 -4.52
N CYS A 97 0.49 -0.14 -4.85
CA CYS A 97 0.85 -1.54 -4.68
C CYS A 97 2.28 -1.67 -4.16
N VAL A 98 2.50 -2.62 -3.25
CA VAL A 98 3.82 -3.05 -2.81
C VAL A 98 3.95 -4.53 -3.11
N ILE A 99 5.06 -4.95 -3.70
CA ILE A 99 5.37 -6.36 -4.03
C ILE A 99 6.62 -6.74 -3.25
N ALA A 100 6.53 -7.79 -2.43
CA ALA A 100 7.66 -8.27 -1.64
C ALA A 100 7.53 -9.79 -1.39
N PRO A 101 8.62 -10.48 -0.99
CA PRO A 101 8.54 -11.89 -0.64
C PRO A 101 7.71 -12.16 0.61
N SER A 102 7.79 -11.28 1.61
CA SER A 102 6.96 -11.36 2.83
C SER A 102 6.74 -10.00 3.48
N TYR A 103 5.83 -9.96 4.42
CA TYR A 103 5.41 -8.76 5.16
C TYR A 103 5.25 -9.06 6.64
N ALA A 104 5.37 -8.03 7.46
CA ALA A 104 4.83 -8.08 8.81
C ALA A 104 3.29 -8.06 8.78
N ASP A 105 2.65 -8.94 9.55
CA ASP A 105 1.19 -9.17 9.53
C ASP A 105 0.37 -7.90 9.73
N ILE A 106 0.76 -7.06 10.69
CA ILE A 106 0.02 -5.83 11.00
C ILE A 106 0.12 -4.85 9.83
N PHE A 107 1.30 -4.68 9.25
CA PHE A 107 1.50 -3.80 8.11
C PHE A 107 0.70 -4.29 6.89
N TYR A 108 0.74 -5.60 6.61
CA TYR A 108 -0.02 -6.24 5.54
C TYR A 108 -1.51 -5.93 5.64
N ASN A 109 -2.10 -6.13 6.82
CA ASN A 109 -3.51 -5.86 7.05
C ASN A 109 -3.85 -4.35 6.97
N ASN A 110 -2.96 -3.48 7.45
CA ASN A 110 -3.17 -2.04 7.36
C ASN A 110 -3.10 -1.52 5.92
N CYS A 111 -2.35 -2.17 5.02
CA CYS A 111 -2.35 -1.83 3.60
C CYS A 111 -3.76 -1.93 3.00
N PHE A 112 -4.47 -3.04 3.21
CA PHE A 112 -5.83 -3.23 2.68
C PHE A 112 -6.81 -2.19 3.20
N LYS A 113 -6.76 -1.88 4.50
CA LYS A 113 -7.62 -0.85 5.12
C LYS A 113 -7.41 0.55 4.52
N ASN A 114 -6.25 0.78 3.94
CA ASN A 114 -5.88 2.07 3.34
C ASN A 114 -5.92 2.06 1.80
N GLY A 115 -6.34 0.96 1.17
CA GLY A 115 -6.47 0.86 -0.29
C GLY A 115 -5.14 0.71 -1.01
N ILE A 116 -4.15 0.10 -0.35
CA ILE A 116 -2.90 -0.38 -0.93
C ILE A 116 -3.01 -1.88 -1.08
N LEU A 117 -2.61 -2.42 -2.22
CA LEU A 117 -2.53 -3.86 -2.46
C LEU A 117 -1.12 -4.37 -2.12
N PRO A 118 -0.91 -5.09 -1.01
CA PRO A 118 0.33 -5.81 -0.78
C PRO A 118 0.28 -7.17 -1.49
N ILE A 119 1.27 -7.46 -2.33
CA ILE A 119 1.38 -8.73 -3.05
C ILE A 119 2.59 -9.51 -2.54
N ALA A 120 2.35 -10.70 -2.00
CA ALA A 120 3.41 -11.63 -1.62
C ALA A 120 3.69 -12.61 -2.77
N LEU A 121 4.94 -12.68 -3.21
CA LEU A 121 5.40 -13.60 -4.26
C LEU A 121 6.69 -14.30 -3.83
N PRO A 122 6.98 -15.52 -4.33
CA PRO A 122 8.26 -16.15 -4.11
C PRO A 122 9.43 -15.24 -4.54
N GLN A 123 10.55 -15.32 -3.81
CA GLN A 123 11.75 -14.47 -4.03
C GLN A 123 12.16 -14.44 -5.50
N GLU A 124 12.18 -15.59 -6.17
CA GLU A 124 12.58 -15.71 -7.58
C GLU A 124 11.68 -14.88 -8.52
N GLN A 125 10.39 -14.79 -8.22
CA GLN A 125 9.44 -13.97 -8.99
C GLN A 125 9.63 -12.48 -8.67
N VAL A 126 9.87 -12.14 -7.40
CA VAL A 126 10.20 -10.77 -6.99
C VAL A 126 11.48 -10.30 -7.66
N ASP A 127 12.49 -11.16 -7.79
CA ASP A 127 13.76 -10.85 -8.48
C ASP A 127 13.55 -10.52 -9.97
N VAL A 128 12.61 -11.20 -10.64
CA VAL A 128 12.22 -10.87 -12.01
C VAL A 128 11.55 -9.51 -12.09
N LEU A 129 10.61 -9.22 -11.19
CA LEU A 129 9.93 -7.93 -11.13
C LEU A 129 10.88 -6.79 -10.71
N MET A 130 11.86 -7.07 -9.85
CA MET A 130 12.90 -6.11 -9.48
C MET A 130 13.73 -5.69 -10.70
N LYS A 131 14.17 -6.66 -11.50
CA LYS A 131 14.90 -6.39 -12.75
C LYS A 131 14.04 -5.64 -13.76
N GLU A 132 12.75 -5.93 -13.83
CA GLU A 132 11.81 -5.17 -14.65
C GLU A 132 11.74 -3.72 -14.18
N ALA A 133 11.58 -3.49 -12.86
CA ALA A 133 11.51 -2.16 -12.27
C ALA A 133 12.80 -1.34 -12.50
N GLU A 134 13.98 -1.97 -12.55
CA GLU A 134 15.26 -1.32 -12.85
C GLU A 134 15.33 -0.68 -14.25
N LYS A 135 14.47 -1.08 -15.19
CA LYS A 135 14.39 -0.48 -16.54
C LYS A 135 13.81 0.96 -16.51
N GLY A 136 13.34 1.43 -15.37
CA GLY A 136 12.86 2.79 -15.15
C GLY A 136 11.51 3.10 -15.81
N ALA A 137 11.35 4.31 -16.32
CA ALA A 137 10.08 4.80 -16.87
C ALA A 137 9.54 3.99 -18.07
N ASN A 138 10.37 3.21 -18.74
CA ASN A 138 9.99 2.39 -19.88
C ASN A 138 9.40 1.04 -19.48
N ALA A 139 9.54 0.63 -18.23
CA ALA A 139 9.04 -0.62 -17.72
C ALA A 139 7.77 -0.38 -16.90
N ARG A 140 6.65 -0.87 -17.40
CA ARG A 140 5.39 -0.85 -16.67
C ARG A 140 5.08 -2.25 -16.17
N ILE A 141 4.76 -2.33 -14.91
CA ILE A 141 4.16 -3.54 -14.33
C ILE A 141 2.64 -3.34 -14.34
N GLU A 142 1.94 -4.36 -14.79
CA GLU A 142 0.47 -4.39 -14.78
C GLU A 142 -0.01 -5.35 -13.70
N ILE A 143 -0.98 -4.92 -12.94
CA ILE A 143 -1.61 -5.67 -11.85
C ILE A 143 -3.09 -5.72 -12.12
N ASP A 144 -3.65 -6.92 -12.16
CA ASP A 144 -5.09 -7.17 -12.25
C ASP A 144 -5.53 -7.88 -10.96
N LEU A 145 -6.26 -7.16 -10.12
CA LEU A 145 -6.72 -7.71 -8.84
C LEU A 145 -7.84 -8.73 -9.05
N GLU A 146 -8.69 -8.56 -10.06
CA GLU A 146 -9.76 -9.51 -10.33
C GLU A 146 -9.22 -10.86 -10.80
N ALA A 147 -8.26 -10.83 -11.73
CA ALA A 147 -7.55 -12.02 -12.22
C ALA A 147 -6.46 -12.51 -11.25
N GLN A 148 -6.06 -11.69 -10.27
CA GLN A 148 -4.94 -11.94 -9.35
C GLN A 148 -3.63 -12.24 -10.08
N THR A 149 -3.27 -11.36 -11.02
CA THR A 149 -2.05 -11.47 -11.82
C THR A 149 -1.21 -10.20 -11.79
N VAL A 150 0.11 -10.41 -11.86
CA VAL A 150 1.11 -9.37 -12.09
C VAL A 150 1.84 -9.70 -13.37
N SER A 151 1.94 -8.75 -14.30
CA SER A 151 2.62 -8.95 -15.57
C SER A 151 3.67 -7.87 -15.84
N THR A 152 4.78 -8.30 -16.47
CA THR A 152 5.85 -7.43 -16.92
C THR A 152 5.57 -6.89 -18.32
N SER A 153 6.30 -5.85 -18.74
CA SER A 153 6.24 -5.32 -20.11
C SER A 153 6.66 -6.35 -21.17
N GLU A 154 7.40 -7.38 -20.80
CA GLU A 154 7.85 -8.47 -21.68
C GLU A 154 6.86 -9.64 -21.72
N GLY A 155 5.72 -9.54 -21.02
CA GLY A 155 4.67 -10.56 -21.05
C GLY A 155 4.87 -11.74 -20.08
N VAL A 156 5.81 -11.64 -19.14
CA VAL A 156 5.92 -12.61 -18.04
C VAL A 156 4.76 -12.35 -17.07
N VAL A 157 4.02 -13.40 -16.69
CA VAL A 157 2.85 -13.30 -15.83
C VAL A 157 3.04 -14.19 -14.59
N PHE A 158 2.79 -13.62 -13.43
CA PHE A 158 2.75 -14.33 -12.15
C PHE A 158 1.36 -14.23 -11.53
N SER A 159 0.89 -15.30 -10.90
CA SER A 159 -0.34 -15.28 -10.12
C SER A 159 -0.03 -15.06 -8.64
N PHE A 160 -0.89 -14.33 -7.96
CA PHE A 160 -0.81 -14.13 -6.51
C PHE A 160 -2.14 -14.47 -5.83
N GLU A 161 -2.07 -14.72 -4.54
CA GLU A 161 -3.26 -14.99 -3.73
C GLU A 161 -3.55 -13.82 -2.81
N VAL A 162 -4.84 -13.53 -2.68
CA VAL A 162 -5.38 -12.53 -1.75
C VAL A 162 -6.64 -13.11 -1.11
N ASP A 163 -6.81 -12.87 0.17
CA ASP A 163 -8.03 -13.27 0.88
C ASP A 163 -9.28 -12.68 0.20
N ALA A 164 -10.33 -13.49 0.06
CA ALA A 164 -11.54 -13.12 -0.69
C ALA A 164 -12.24 -11.88 -0.12
N PHE A 165 -12.24 -11.71 1.20
CA PHE A 165 -12.84 -10.54 1.85
C PHE A 165 -12.00 -9.28 1.60
N GLN A 166 -10.67 -9.38 1.72
CA GLN A 166 -9.76 -8.26 1.43
C GLN A 166 -9.83 -7.84 -0.05
N LYS A 167 -9.91 -8.83 -0.96
CA LYS A 167 -10.13 -8.58 -2.39
C LYS A 167 -11.42 -7.83 -2.64
N HIS A 168 -12.53 -8.27 -2.05
CA HIS A 168 -13.83 -7.60 -2.15
C HIS A 168 -13.74 -6.15 -1.66
N CYS A 169 -13.14 -5.91 -0.49
CA CYS A 169 -12.98 -4.57 0.05
C CYS A 169 -12.21 -3.64 -0.89
N LEU A 170 -11.13 -4.11 -1.52
CA LEU A 170 -10.36 -3.32 -2.48
C LEU A 170 -11.14 -3.05 -3.76
N LEU A 171 -11.80 -4.07 -4.35
CA LEU A 171 -12.59 -3.92 -5.57
C LEU A 171 -13.74 -2.95 -5.40
N GLU A 172 -14.44 -3.00 -4.26
CA GLU A 172 -15.57 -2.11 -3.97
C GLU A 172 -15.17 -0.78 -3.31
N GLY A 173 -13.88 -0.63 -2.92
CA GLY A 173 -13.41 0.58 -2.26
C GLY A 173 -13.93 0.73 -0.82
N LEU A 174 -14.19 -0.39 -0.13
CA LEU A 174 -14.77 -0.41 1.22
C LEU A 174 -13.67 -0.31 2.28
N ASP A 175 -13.79 0.66 3.15
CA ASP A 175 -13.09 0.72 4.43
C ASP A 175 -14.02 0.26 5.57
N ASP A 176 -13.54 0.29 6.82
CA ASP A 176 -14.31 -0.14 7.98
C ASP A 176 -15.68 0.60 8.11
N ILE A 177 -15.74 1.86 7.69
CA ILE A 177 -16.98 2.64 7.66
C ILE A 177 -17.86 2.19 6.50
N GLY A 178 -17.29 2.01 5.31
CA GLY A 178 -18.01 1.53 4.13
C GLY A 178 -18.69 0.18 4.36
N LEU A 179 -17.97 -0.75 4.99
CA LEU A 179 -18.51 -2.05 5.40
C LEU A 179 -19.69 -1.93 6.38
N THR A 180 -19.64 -0.97 7.31
CA THR A 180 -20.73 -0.70 8.24
C THR A 180 -21.94 -0.13 7.50
N LEU A 181 -21.72 0.77 6.54
CA LEU A 181 -22.78 1.40 5.76
C LEU A 181 -23.51 0.40 4.83
N GLU A 182 -22.89 -0.69 4.42
CA GLU A 182 -23.61 -1.77 3.72
C GLU A 182 -24.76 -2.36 4.56
N LYS A 183 -24.70 -2.22 5.89
CA LYS A 183 -25.72 -2.69 6.83
C LYS A 183 -26.66 -1.55 7.32
N ALA A 184 -26.68 -0.40 6.65
CA ALA A 184 -27.43 0.78 7.08
C ALA A 184 -28.91 0.48 7.40
N ALA A 185 -29.59 -0.26 6.54
CA ALA A 185 -31.00 -0.62 6.76
C ALA A 185 -31.22 -1.48 8.03
N ALA A 186 -30.28 -2.38 8.35
CA ALA A 186 -30.35 -3.20 9.57
C ALA A 186 -30.08 -2.34 10.81
N ILE A 187 -29.15 -1.38 10.70
CA ILE A 187 -28.83 -0.42 11.78
C ILE A 187 -30.03 0.47 12.06
N GLU A 188 -30.63 1.08 11.03
CA GLU A 188 -31.81 1.92 11.15
C GLU A 188 -32.98 1.18 11.79
N SER A 189 -33.23 -0.08 11.38
CA SER A 189 -34.24 -0.93 11.96
C SER A 189 -34.02 -1.19 13.46
N PHE A 190 -32.77 -1.49 13.83
CA PHE A 190 -32.36 -1.70 15.20
C PHE A 190 -32.52 -0.43 16.05
N GLU A 191 -32.09 0.71 15.55
CA GLU A 191 -32.20 2.01 16.23
C GLU A 191 -33.67 2.39 16.46
N ALA A 192 -34.53 2.19 15.46
CA ALA A 192 -35.97 2.45 15.60
C ALA A 192 -36.64 1.56 16.69
N GLN A 193 -36.24 0.27 16.73
CA GLN A 193 -36.74 -0.66 17.77
C GLN A 193 -36.18 -0.29 19.15
N ALA A 194 -34.90 0.08 19.23
CA ALA A 194 -34.26 0.48 20.47
C ALA A 194 -34.88 1.76 21.05
N ALA A 195 -35.18 2.75 20.21
CA ALA A 195 -35.85 4.00 20.62
C ALA A 195 -37.28 3.75 21.15
N GLN A 196 -37.99 2.77 20.57
CA GLN A 196 -39.30 2.40 21.09
C GLN A 196 -39.22 1.65 22.42
N ALA A 197 -38.25 0.73 22.55
CA ALA A 197 -38.13 -0.10 23.77
C ALA A 197 -37.47 0.66 24.92
N ARG A 198 -36.63 1.67 24.62
CA ARG A 198 -35.87 2.44 25.62
C ARG A 198 -35.88 3.94 25.30
N PRO A 199 -37.06 4.62 25.37
CA PRO A 199 -37.20 6.03 24.97
C PRO A 199 -36.43 7.03 25.86
N TRP A 200 -35.76 6.55 26.90
CA TRP A 200 -34.98 7.34 27.86
C TRP A 200 -33.47 7.30 27.61
N VAL A 201 -32.98 6.63 26.55
CA VAL A 201 -31.56 6.54 26.20
C VAL A 201 -31.17 7.60 25.18
#